data_88ffc41d83474ec6565ce219e6026399
#
_entry.id   88ffc41d83474ec6565ce219e6026399
#
_cell.length_a   1.000
_cell.length_b   1.000
_cell.length_c   1.000
_cell.angle_alpha   90.00
_cell.angle_beta   90.00
_cell.angle_gamma   90.00
#
_symmetry.space_group_name_H-M   'P 1'
#
loop_
_entity.id
_entity.type
_entity.pdbx_description
1 polymer ?
#
loop_
_entity_poly.entity_id
_entity_poly.type
_entity_poly.pdbx_seq_one_letter_code
_entity_poly.pdbx_strand_id
1 'polypeptide(L)'
;GATETLIMAASLAKGRTTIENAAREPEVQDLCQMLNKMGAKIYDSGKETIIIDGVNKLGGCTHKVIPDRIEAGTFLIAAAATSSSITISPVIPHHLEAVTNKLQESGSKITIKGNSISIKSKEIKGVDIETAPFPGFPTDLQAPFTTLMTIANGESKITETIFENRMNHIYLLNEMGASIKLNKNVAHIKGVKTINGMNLVGSDLRSSAALIIAGIIAKGSSNFYGLEHLDRGYENFELKLKKLGVKIIREISKNNFEENGYKIEHGSENLSKLEAA
;
A
#
# COMPACT_ATOMS: atom_id res chain seq x y z
N GLY A 1 2.57 12.06 -9.01
CA GLY A 1 3.88 12.68 -9.33
C GLY A 1 3.78 13.88 -10.26
N ALA A 2 3.03 13.79 -11.40
CA ALA A 2 2.95 14.89 -12.37
C ALA A 2 2.42 16.18 -11.73
N THR A 3 1.29 16.11 -11.01
CA THR A 3 0.70 17.26 -10.31
C THR A 3 1.68 17.86 -9.30
N GLU A 4 2.36 17.06 -8.51
CA GLU A 4 3.33 17.50 -7.50
C GLU A 4 4.50 18.24 -8.16
N THR A 5 5.06 17.67 -9.25
CA THR A 5 6.14 18.28 -10.01
C THR A 5 5.73 19.64 -10.58
N LEU A 6 4.52 19.73 -11.16
CA LEU A 6 3.97 20.98 -11.70
C LEU A 6 3.75 22.03 -10.61
N ILE A 7 3.23 21.64 -9.44
CA ILE A 7 3.05 22.53 -8.28
C ILE A 7 4.40 23.13 -7.85
N MET A 8 5.42 22.29 -7.68
CA MET A 8 6.75 22.77 -7.29
C MET A 8 7.34 23.74 -8.31
N ALA A 9 7.28 23.41 -9.60
CA ALA A 9 7.77 24.27 -10.68
C ALA A 9 6.99 25.58 -10.75
N ALA A 10 5.65 25.53 -10.69
CA ALA A 10 4.79 26.70 -10.77
C ALA A 10 4.96 27.66 -9.58
N SER A 11 5.33 27.15 -8.41
CA SER A 11 5.54 27.96 -7.21
C SER A 11 6.59 29.06 -7.39
N LEU A 12 7.58 28.86 -8.31
CA LEU A 12 8.64 29.82 -8.61
C LEU A 12 8.53 30.37 -10.04
N ALA A 13 7.53 30.00 -10.81
CA ALA A 13 7.30 30.53 -12.15
C ALA A 13 6.76 31.96 -12.10
N LYS A 14 7.04 32.78 -13.12
CA LYS A 14 6.47 34.13 -13.21
C LYS A 14 4.98 34.07 -13.59
N GLY A 15 4.13 34.75 -12.83
CA GLY A 15 2.70 34.90 -13.10
C GLY A 15 1.87 33.80 -12.47
N ARG A 16 0.66 33.62 -13.00
CA ARG A 16 -0.32 32.63 -12.53
C ARG A 16 -0.29 31.37 -13.38
N THR A 17 -0.25 30.23 -12.72
CA THR A 17 -0.42 28.89 -13.33
C THR A 17 -1.72 28.28 -12.83
N THR A 18 -2.51 27.72 -13.73
CA THR A 18 -3.70 26.92 -13.41
C THR A 18 -3.44 25.47 -13.84
N ILE A 19 -3.57 24.54 -12.89
CA ILE A 19 -3.47 23.11 -13.16
C ILE A 19 -4.90 22.56 -13.12
N GLU A 20 -5.39 22.12 -14.27
CA GLU A 20 -6.70 21.44 -14.41
C GLU A 20 -6.51 19.93 -14.33
N ASN A 21 -7.54 19.22 -13.89
CA ASN A 21 -7.51 17.78 -13.66
C ASN A 21 -6.35 17.37 -12.74
N ALA A 22 -6.13 18.16 -11.69
CA ALA A 22 -5.09 17.93 -10.71
C ALA A 22 -5.40 16.70 -9.84
N ALA A 23 -4.35 15.98 -9.47
CA ALA A 23 -4.44 14.90 -8.51
C ALA A 23 -4.90 15.44 -7.12
N ARG A 24 -5.80 14.69 -6.48
CA ARG A 24 -6.42 15.10 -5.20
C ARG A 24 -5.94 14.30 -4.01
N GLU A 25 -4.96 13.47 -4.21
CA GLU A 25 -4.36 12.62 -3.18
C GLU A 25 -3.90 13.46 -1.98
N PRO A 26 -4.02 12.92 -0.76
CA PRO A 26 -3.61 13.61 0.47
C PRO A 26 -2.18 14.12 0.44
N GLU A 27 -1.27 13.41 -0.22
CA GLU A 27 0.15 13.75 -0.39
C GLU A 27 0.32 15.05 -1.18
N VAL A 28 -0.51 15.28 -2.20
CA VAL A 28 -0.52 16.51 -2.99
C VAL A 28 -0.95 17.69 -2.14
N GLN A 29 -1.98 17.49 -1.29
CA GLN A 29 -2.47 18.52 -0.38
C GLN A 29 -1.43 18.85 0.69
N ASP A 30 -0.73 17.84 1.22
CA ASP A 30 0.32 18.00 2.21
C ASP A 30 1.51 18.79 1.64
N LEU A 31 1.92 18.49 0.38
CA LEU A 31 2.92 19.26 -0.35
C LEU A 31 2.51 20.73 -0.51
N CYS A 32 1.25 20.99 -0.90
CA CYS A 32 0.74 22.36 -1.02
C CYS A 32 0.78 23.11 0.32
N GLN A 33 0.43 22.44 1.41
CA GLN A 33 0.50 23.03 2.75
C GLN A 33 1.95 23.37 3.14
N MET A 34 2.89 22.47 2.86
CA MET A 34 4.31 22.69 3.11
C MET A 34 4.82 23.90 2.30
N LEU A 35 4.55 23.92 0.99
CA LEU A 35 4.96 25.02 0.11
C LEU A 35 4.35 26.36 0.53
N ASN A 36 3.08 26.39 0.93
CA ASN A 36 2.46 27.60 1.44
C ASN A 36 3.10 28.11 2.75
N LYS A 37 3.52 27.21 3.65
CA LYS A 37 4.31 27.57 4.83
C LYS A 37 5.69 28.15 4.44
N MET A 38 6.25 27.73 3.31
CA MET A 38 7.50 28.27 2.75
C MET A 38 7.31 29.62 2.05
N GLY A 39 6.06 30.08 1.91
CA GLY A 39 5.73 31.38 1.30
C GLY A 39 5.20 31.29 -0.14
N ALA A 40 4.89 30.10 -0.64
CA ALA A 40 4.16 29.92 -1.89
C ALA A 40 2.73 30.48 -1.80
N LYS A 41 2.08 30.66 -2.94
CA LYS A 41 0.70 31.12 -3.06
C LYS A 41 -0.10 30.09 -3.87
N ILE A 42 -0.47 29.01 -3.20
CA ILE A 42 -1.21 27.88 -3.79
C ILE A 42 -2.62 27.87 -3.22
N TYR A 43 -3.62 27.86 -4.09
CA TYR A 43 -5.04 27.91 -3.75
C TYR A 43 -5.74 26.64 -4.26
N ASP A 44 -6.85 26.29 -3.62
CA ASP A 44 -7.73 25.18 -4.01
C ASP A 44 -7.05 23.79 -4.02
N SER A 45 -6.02 23.58 -3.21
CA SER A 45 -5.42 22.26 -3.04
C SER A 45 -6.49 21.24 -2.58
N GLY A 46 -6.49 20.06 -3.22
CA GLY A 46 -7.50 19.01 -2.99
C GLY A 46 -8.72 19.11 -3.91
N LYS A 47 -8.82 20.13 -4.75
CA LYS A 47 -9.79 20.22 -5.85
C LYS A 47 -9.19 19.77 -7.18
N GLU A 48 -10.04 19.62 -8.19
CA GLU A 48 -9.60 19.26 -9.56
C GLU A 48 -8.83 20.39 -10.25
N THR A 49 -8.99 21.61 -9.79
CA THR A 49 -8.26 22.78 -10.30
C THR A 49 -7.47 23.40 -9.19
N ILE A 50 -6.15 23.51 -9.37
CA ILE A 50 -5.22 24.15 -8.45
C ILE A 50 -4.70 25.44 -9.11
N ILE A 51 -4.75 26.56 -8.38
CA ILE A 51 -4.27 27.87 -8.83
C ILE A 51 -3.01 28.21 -8.06
N ILE A 52 -1.96 28.64 -8.76
CA ILE A 52 -0.66 28.99 -8.18
C ILE A 52 -0.23 30.35 -8.70
N ASP A 53 -0.01 31.29 -7.79
CA ASP A 53 0.67 32.55 -8.11
C ASP A 53 2.14 32.40 -7.76
N GLY A 54 3.00 32.39 -8.77
CA GLY A 54 4.42 32.20 -8.56
C GLY A 54 5.06 33.32 -7.76
N VAL A 55 6.03 32.96 -6.92
CA VAL A 55 6.77 33.89 -6.06
C VAL A 55 8.26 33.93 -6.43
N ASN A 56 8.93 35.03 -6.11
CA ASN A 56 10.36 35.17 -6.44
C ASN A 56 11.27 34.23 -5.65
N LYS A 57 10.87 33.84 -4.43
CA LYS A 57 11.65 32.95 -3.57
C LYS A 57 10.73 32.27 -2.55
N LEU A 58 11.15 31.08 -2.11
CA LEU A 58 10.60 30.36 -0.97
C LEU A 58 11.55 30.47 0.22
N GLY A 59 11.01 30.46 1.44
CA GLY A 59 11.76 30.39 2.68
C GLY A 59 11.85 28.97 3.23
N GLY A 60 12.46 28.83 4.42
CA GLY A 60 12.38 27.57 5.20
C GLY A 60 11.05 27.47 5.96
N CYS A 61 10.67 26.24 6.33
CA CYS A 61 9.53 26.02 7.22
C CYS A 61 9.76 24.80 8.12
N THR A 62 8.96 24.71 9.18
CA THR A 62 8.76 23.46 9.92
C THR A 62 7.43 22.85 9.50
N HIS A 63 7.49 21.65 8.96
CA HIS A 63 6.31 20.90 8.52
C HIS A 63 6.40 19.46 8.98
N LYS A 64 5.31 18.96 9.55
CA LYS A 64 5.16 17.56 9.89
C LYS A 64 4.41 16.89 8.74
N VAL A 65 5.08 15.99 8.06
CA VAL A 65 4.49 15.19 6.97
C VAL A 65 3.38 14.30 7.53
N ILE A 66 2.32 14.13 6.74
CA ILE A 66 1.20 13.24 7.11
C ILE A 66 1.66 11.78 7.17
N PRO A 67 0.98 10.93 7.98
CA PRO A 67 1.24 9.48 8.00
C PRO A 67 0.99 8.85 6.63
N ASP A 68 1.82 7.87 6.27
CA ASP A 68 1.69 7.12 5.01
C ASP A 68 0.46 6.21 5.05
N ARG A 69 -0.57 6.58 4.27
CA ARG A 69 -1.80 5.79 4.13
C ARG A 69 -1.58 4.46 3.41
N ILE A 70 -0.59 4.38 2.52
CA ILE A 70 -0.32 3.17 1.75
C ILE A 70 0.39 2.13 2.63
N GLU A 71 1.37 2.55 3.42
CA GLU A 71 1.98 1.66 4.41
C GLU A 71 0.92 1.17 5.41
N ALA A 72 0.11 2.07 5.97
CA ALA A 72 -0.96 1.70 6.88
C ALA A 72 -1.96 0.71 6.25
N GLY A 73 -2.41 0.97 5.02
CA GLY A 73 -3.29 0.07 4.27
C GLY A 73 -2.67 -1.31 4.02
N THR A 74 -1.37 -1.37 3.73
CA THR A 74 -0.63 -2.62 3.56
C THR A 74 -0.65 -3.47 4.83
N PHE A 75 -0.41 -2.87 6.00
CA PHE A 75 -0.49 -3.58 7.28
C PHE A 75 -1.91 -4.01 7.64
N LEU A 76 -2.93 -3.20 7.34
CA LEU A 76 -4.34 -3.60 7.53
C LEU A 76 -4.69 -4.82 6.67
N ILE A 77 -4.25 -4.84 5.41
CA ILE A 77 -4.45 -5.96 4.49
C ILE A 77 -3.69 -7.20 4.98
N ALA A 78 -2.44 -7.05 5.41
CA ALA A 78 -1.64 -8.14 5.98
C ALA A 78 -2.31 -8.75 7.23
N ALA A 79 -2.87 -7.92 8.11
CA ALA A 79 -3.61 -8.39 9.27
C ALA A 79 -4.89 -9.15 8.88
N ALA A 80 -5.60 -8.69 7.84
CA ALA A 80 -6.76 -9.41 7.30
C ALA A 80 -6.34 -10.76 6.75
N ALA A 81 -5.28 -10.83 5.95
CA ALA A 81 -4.77 -12.04 5.32
C ALA A 81 -4.28 -13.08 6.33
N THR A 82 -3.77 -12.65 7.48
CA THR A 82 -3.30 -13.53 8.57
C THR A 82 -4.36 -13.80 9.64
N SER A 83 -5.62 -13.41 9.42
CA SER A 83 -6.72 -13.55 10.40
C SER A 83 -6.39 -12.96 11.78
N SER A 84 -5.70 -11.83 11.79
CA SER A 84 -5.08 -11.22 12.97
C SER A 84 -5.82 -9.98 13.48
N SER A 85 -5.32 -9.41 14.57
CA SER A 85 -5.83 -8.17 15.16
C SER A 85 -4.68 -7.23 15.44
N ILE A 86 -4.66 -6.06 14.76
CA ILE A 86 -3.67 -5.01 14.98
C ILE A 86 -4.34 -3.64 15.13
N THR A 87 -3.61 -2.71 15.73
CA THR A 87 -3.96 -1.29 15.75
C THR A 87 -2.82 -0.48 15.13
N ILE A 88 -3.14 0.42 14.22
CA ILE A 88 -2.17 1.29 13.55
C ILE A 88 -2.41 2.73 13.98
N SER A 89 -1.35 3.40 14.40
CA SER A 89 -1.33 4.79 14.84
C SER A 89 0.09 5.38 14.67
N PRO A 90 0.24 6.66 14.31
CA PRO A 90 -0.82 7.59 13.91
C PRO A 90 -1.28 7.34 12.47
N VAL A 91 -2.57 7.54 12.20
CA VAL A 91 -3.15 7.54 10.85
C VAL A 91 -4.15 8.68 10.71
N ILE A 92 -4.50 9.02 9.49
CA ILE A 92 -5.64 9.89 9.18
C ILE A 92 -6.74 9.00 8.57
N PRO A 93 -7.75 8.60 9.36
CA PRO A 93 -8.69 7.55 8.94
C PRO A 93 -9.40 7.81 7.62
N HIS A 94 -9.80 9.05 7.33
CA HIS A 94 -10.49 9.37 6.08
C HIS A 94 -9.61 9.19 4.83
N HIS A 95 -8.27 9.15 4.96
CA HIS A 95 -7.38 8.82 3.86
C HIS A 95 -7.43 7.33 3.47
N LEU A 96 -8.03 6.50 4.33
CA LEU A 96 -8.10 5.04 4.19
C LEU A 96 -9.54 4.52 4.01
N GLU A 97 -10.55 5.39 3.86
CA GLU A 97 -11.96 4.98 3.83
C GLU A 97 -12.26 3.93 2.75
N ALA A 98 -11.78 4.12 1.53
CA ALA A 98 -12.00 3.16 0.46
C ALA A 98 -11.45 1.76 0.81
N VAL A 99 -10.29 1.71 1.47
CA VAL A 99 -9.63 0.45 1.88
C VAL A 99 -10.34 -0.19 3.07
N THR A 100 -10.65 0.60 4.11
CA THR A 100 -11.34 0.09 5.31
C THR A 100 -12.74 -0.39 4.99
N ASN A 101 -13.45 0.29 4.09
CA ASN A 101 -14.78 -0.16 3.62
C ASN A 101 -14.70 -1.52 2.91
N LYS A 102 -13.70 -1.73 2.04
CA LYS A 102 -13.51 -3.02 1.36
C LYS A 102 -13.07 -4.13 2.32
N LEU A 103 -12.26 -3.82 3.31
CA LEU A 103 -11.92 -4.77 4.38
C LEU A 103 -13.13 -5.11 5.25
N GLN A 104 -14.01 -4.16 5.53
CA GLN A 104 -15.28 -4.44 6.24
C GLN A 104 -16.24 -5.28 5.39
N GLU A 105 -16.38 -4.96 4.09
CA GLU A 105 -17.18 -5.74 3.14
C GLU A 105 -16.67 -7.20 3.07
N SER A 106 -15.34 -7.39 3.11
CA SER A 106 -14.73 -8.72 3.14
C SER A 106 -14.91 -9.48 4.48
N GLY A 107 -15.48 -8.85 5.51
CA GLY A 107 -15.78 -9.49 6.80
C GLY A 107 -14.86 -9.09 7.95
N SER A 108 -13.92 -8.18 7.75
CA SER A 108 -13.08 -7.67 8.83
C SER A 108 -13.85 -6.68 9.71
N LYS A 109 -13.61 -6.70 11.01
CA LYS A 109 -14.13 -5.68 11.94
C LYS A 109 -13.12 -4.53 12.02
N ILE A 110 -13.51 -3.34 11.59
CA ILE A 110 -12.74 -2.10 11.70
C ILE A 110 -13.29 -1.25 12.84
N THR A 111 -12.40 -0.67 13.64
CA THR A 111 -12.75 0.29 14.70
C THR A 111 -11.83 1.49 14.59
N ILE A 112 -12.41 2.68 14.53
CA ILE A 112 -11.68 3.95 14.42
C ILE A 112 -11.81 4.69 15.75
N LYS A 113 -10.66 5.13 16.31
CA LYS A 113 -10.60 5.95 17.53
C LYS A 113 -9.57 7.06 17.33
N GLY A 114 -10.03 8.30 17.16
CA GLY A 114 -9.16 9.45 16.90
C GLY A 114 -8.29 9.22 15.66
N ASN A 115 -6.98 9.19 15.84
CA ASN A 115 -5.98 8.95 14.79
C ASN A 115 -5.50 7.49 14.73
N SER A 116 -6.31 6.55 15.18
CA SER A 116 -5.97 5.11 15.18
C SER A 116 -7.04 4.30 14.47
N ILE A 117 -6.61 3.27 13.73
CA ILE A 117 -7.47 2.27 13.12
C ILE A 117 -7.09 0.91 13.67
N SER A 118 -8.06 0.20 14.22
CA SER A 118 -7.92 -1.20 14.65
C SER A 118 -8.67 -2.10 13.67
N ILE A 119 -8.04 -3.20 13.28
CA ILE A 119 -8.65 -4.27 12.51
C ILE A 119 -8.65 -5.57 13.32
N LYS A 120 -9.70 -6.36 13.16
CA LYS A 120 -9.78 -7.73 13.64
C LYS A 120 -10.45 -8.57 12.57
N SER A 121 -9.74 -9.57 12.07
CA SER A 121 -10.21 -10.46 11.01
C SER A 121 -10.26 -11.91 11.50
N LYS A 122 -11.11 -12.70 10.88
CA LYS A 122 -11.18 -14.15 11.05
C LYS A 122 -11.28 -14.82 9.68
N GLU A 123 -12.46 -14.81 9.10
CA GLU A 123 -12.73 -15.35 7.76
C GLU A 123 -12.91 -14.19 6.80
N ILE A 124 -12.29 -14.28 5.64
CA ILE A 124 -12.38 -13.29 4.58
C ILE A 124 -13.25 -13.82 3.46
N LYS A 125 -14.19 -13.00 3.01
CA LYS A 125 -15.05 -13.25 1.85
C LYS A 125 -14.49 -12.55 0.62
N GLY A 126 -14.71 -13.15 -0.54
CA GLY A 126 -14.40 -12.50 -1.81
C GLY A 126 -15.18 -11.20 -1.98
N VAL A 127 -14.49 -10.15 -2.42
CA VAL A 127 -15.08 -8.84 -2.75
C VAL A 127 -14.41 -8.27 -3.98
N ASP A 128 -15.16 -7.46 -4.70
CA ASP A 128 -14.68 -6.77 -5.89
C ASP A 128 -14.07 -5.41 -5.54
N ILE A 129 -12.96 -5.07 -6.20
CA ILE A 129 -12.41 -3.70 -6.19
C ILE A 129 -12.14 -3.21 -7.60
N GLU A 130 -12.24 -1.89 -7.75
CA GLU A 130 -11.78 -1.15 -8.91
C GLU A 130 -10.91 0.00 -8.42
N THR A 131 -9.70 0.11 -8.94
CA THR A 131 -8.82 1.21 -8.58
C THR A 131 -9.34 2.51 -9.17
N ALA A 132 -9.19 3.61 -8.45
CA ALA A 132 -9.58 4.94 -8.91
C ALA A 132 -8.75 6.02 -8.21
N PRO A 133 -8.63 7.22 -8.80
CA PRO A 133 -8.03 8.36 -8.12
C PRO A 133 -8.71 8.63 -6.76
N PHE A 134 -7.96 9.20 -5.84
CA PHE A 134 -8.51 9.55 -4.51
C PHE A 134 -9.80 10.39 -4.62
N PRO A 135 -10.86 10.06 -3.86
CA PRO A 135 -10.90 9.13 -2.71
C PRO A 135 -11.27 7.66 -3.06
N GLY A 136 -11.13 7.24 -4.30
CA GLY A 136 -11.36 5.84 -4.70
C GLY A 136 -10.32 4.87 -4.14
N PHE A 137 -10.44 3.58 -4.51
CA PHE A 137 -9.51 2.56 -4.03
C PHE A 137 -8.11 2.79 -4.64
N PRO A 138 -7.06 2.95 -3.82
CA PRO A 138 -5.74 3.31 -4.32
C PRO A 138 -5.09 2.17 -5.09
N THR A 139 -4.60 2.46 -6.30
CA THR A 139 -3.85 1.52 -7.13
C THR A 139 -2.64 0.91 -6.40
N ASP A 140 -2.05 1.65 -5.44
CA ASP A 140 -0.90 1.20 -4.65
C ASP A 140 -1.23 0.09 -3.65
N LEU A 141 -2.50 -0.14 -3.35
CA LEU A 141 -2.97 -1.25 -2.52
C LEU A 141 -3.66 -2.36 -3.33
N GLN A 142 -3.71 -2.23 -4.65
CA GLN A 142 -4.31 -3.22 -5.53
C GLN A 142 -3.61 -4.58 -5.40
N ALA A 143 -2.28 -4.63 -5.50
CA ALA A 143 -1.52 -5.88 -5.44
C ALA A 143 -1.59 -6.55 -4.05
N PRO A 144 -1.39 -5.86 -2.91
CA PRO A 144 -1.66 -6.41 -1.58
C PRO A 144 -3.09 -6.94 -1.43
N PHE A 145 -4.10 -6.22 -1.94
CA PHE A 145 -5.50 -6.66 -1.85
C PHE A 145 -5.79 -7.87 -2.74
N THR A 146 -5.15 -7.97 -3.93
CA THR A 146 -5.18 -9.17 -4.77
C THR A 146 -4.67 -10.39 -3.99
N THR A 147 -3.55 -10.25 -3.27
CA THR A 147 -3.03 -11.32 -2.42
C THR A 147 -4.05 -11.75 -1.36
N LEU A 148 -4.70 -10.81 -0.67
CA LEU A 148 -5.76 -11.13 0.29
C LEU A 148 -6.88 -11.95 -0.35
N MET A 149 -7.32 -11.59 -1.54
CA MET A 149 -8.41 -12.28 -2.24
C MET A 149 -8.03 -13.70 -2.70
N THR A 150 -6.73 -14.04 -2.80
CA THR A 150 -6.32 -15.41 -3.14
C THR A 150 -6.77 -16.45 -2.13
N ILE A 151 -6.97 -16.06 -0.86
CA ILE A 151 -7.38 -16.96 0.24
C ILE A 151 -8.80 -16.66 0.74
N ALA A 152 -9.51 -15.75 0.10
CA ALA A 152 -10.87 -15.38 0.48
C ALA A 152 -11.89 -16.47 0.12
N ASN A 153 -12.95 -16.63 0.92
CA ASN A 153 -14.05 -17.53 0.58
C ASN A 153 -14.89 -16.94 -0.56
N GLY A 154 -14.92 -17.61 -1.71
CA GLY A 154 -15.69 -17.20 -2.89
C GLY A 154 -14.83 -16.63 -4.00
N GLU A 155 -15.43 -15.79 -4.82
CA GLU A 155 -14.79 -15.18 -5.99
C GLU A 155 -14.65 -13.68 -5.81
N SER A 156 -13.67 -13.10 -6.50
CA SER A 156 -13.39 -11.67 -6.50
C SER A 156 -12.97 -11.20 -7.88
N LYS A 157 -13.30 -9.96 -8.18
CA LYS A 157 -12.85 -9.27 -9.39
C LYS A 157 -12.05 -8.03 -9.00
N ILE A 158 -10.81 -7.96 -9.45
CA ILE A 158 -9.92 -6.81 -9.26
C ILE A 158 -9.71 -6.14 -10.60
N THR A 159 -10.13 -4.88 -10.71
CA THR A 159 -9.96 -4.07 -11.92
C THR A 159 -8.94 -2.96 -11.66
N GLU A 160 -7.84 -2.95 -12.42
CA GLU A 160 -6.85 -1.88 -12.39
C GLU A 160 -7.16 -0.86 -13.50
N THR A 161 -7.45 0.39 -13.12
CA THR A 161 -7.84 1.44 -14.07
C THR A 161 -6.81 2.57 -14.20
N ILE A 162 -5.78 2.57 -13.36
CA ILE A 162 -4.80 3.66 -13.26
C ILE A 162 -3.52 3.36 -14.03
N PHE A 163 -3.01 2.12 -13.93
CA PHE A 163 -1.78 1.70 -14.58
C PHE A 163 -1.99 0.51 -15.52
N GLU A 164 -1.42 0.59 -16.71
CA GLU A 164 -1.63 -0.42 -17.76
C GLU A 164 -0.99 -1.78 -17.47
N ASN A 165 0.16 -1.81 -16.77
CA ASN A 165 0.95 -3.03 -16.58
C ASN A 165 1.27 -3.28 -15.10
N ARG A 166 0.24 -3.26 -14.24
CA ARG A 166 0.43 -3.38 -12.78
C ARG A 166 -0.03 -4.72 -12.20
N MET A 167 -0.11 -5.77 -13.03
CA MET A 167 -0.62 -7.08 -12.64
C MET A 167 0.46 -8.20 -12.65
N ASN A 168 1.75 -7.84 -12.71
CA ASN A 168 2.85 -8.80 -12.83
C ASN A 168 2.96 -9.77 -11.65
N HIS A 169 2.57 -9.34 -10.45
CA HIS A 169 2.55 -10.19 -9.24
C HIS A 169 1.63 -11.41 -9.37
N ILE A 170 0.62 -11.37 -10.25
CA ILE A 170 -0.34 -12.45 -10.46
C ILE A 170 0.35 -13.74 -10.93
N TYR A 171 1.37 -13.61 -11.77
CA TYR A 171 2.12 -14.77 -12.26
C TYR A 171 2.70 -15.56 -11.07
N LEU A 172 3.43 -14.90 -10.16
CA LEU A 172 4.02 -15.52 -8.99
C LEU A 172 2.97 -16.03 -8.00
N LEU A 173 1.87 -15.30 -7.80
CA LEU A 173 0.76 -15.80 -6.97
C LEU A 173 0.18 -17.11 -7.52
N ASN A 174 0.02 -17.23 -8.85
CA ASN A 174 -0.45 -18.48 -9.47
C ASN A 174 0.58 -19.62 -9.32
N GLU A 175 1.88 -19.34 -9.42
CA GLU A 175 2.93 -20.33 -9.13
C GLU A 175 2.89 -20.80 -7.66
N MET A 176 2.52 -19.91 -6.72
CA MET A 176 2.27 -20.28 -5.32
C MET A 176 1.02 -21.14 -5.13
N GLY A 177 0.20 -21.32 -6.17
CA GLY A 177 -1.01 -22.12 -6.14
C GLY A 177 -2.32 -21.31 -6.00
N ALA A 178 -2.29 -20.00 -6.18
CA ALA A 178 -3.49 -19.20 -6.31
C ALA A 178 -4.25 -19.53 -7.60
N SER A 179 -5.54 -19.18 -7.66
CA SER A 179 -6.39 -19.39 -8.83
C SER A 179 -6.85 -18.04 -9.39
N ILE A 180 -6.01 -17.42 -10.21
CA ILE A 180 -6.25 -16.10 -10.79
C ILE A 180 -6.21 -16.18 -12.31
N LYS A 181 -7.30 -15.73 -12.96
CA LYS A 181 -7.35 -15.55 -14.41
C LYS A 181 -7.27 -14.07 -14.72
N LEU A 182 -6.18 -13.66 -15.38
CA LEU A 182 -5.99 -12.28 -15.81
C LEU A 182 -6.51 -12.09 -17.23
N ASN A 183 -7.36 -11.09 -17.42
CA ASN A 183 -7.82 -10.64 -18.74
C ASN A 183 -7.58 -9.12 -18.84
N LYS A 184 -6.54 -8.72 -19.56
CA LYS A 184 -6.06 -7.33 -19.64
C LYS A 184 -5.79 -6.78 -18.24
N ASN A 185 -6.57 -5.80 -17.80
CA ASN A 185 -6.49 -5.13 -16.50
C ASN A 185 -7.48 -5.68 -15.45
N VAL A 186 -8.11 -6.82 -15.72
CA VAL A 186 -9.09 -7.45 -14.82
C VAL A 186 -8.59 -8.81 -14.37
N ALA A 187 -8.39 -8.99 -13.08
CA ALA A 187 -8.09 -10.26 -12.45
C ALA A 187 -9.35 -10.87 -11.86
N HIS A 188 -9.72 -12.07 -12.32
CA HIS A 188 -10.76 -12.90 -11.73
C HIS A 188 -10.10 -13.92 -10.81
N ILE A 189 -10.41 -13.86 -9.53
CA ILE A 189 -9.78 -14.63 -8.48
C ILE A 189 -10.81 -15.59 -7.90
N LYS A 190 -10.47 -16.86 -7.83
CA LYS A 190 -11.19 -17.85 -7.04
C LYS A 190 -10.34 -18.18 -5.83
N GLY A 191 -10.83 -17.88 -4.63
CA GLY A 191 -10.09 -18.12 -3.42
C GLY A 191 -9.76 -19.60 -3.20
N VAL A 192 -8.56 -19.84 -2.69
CA VAL A 192 -8.04 -21.18 -2.38
C VAL A 192 -7.81 -21.33 -0.88
N LYS A 193 -7.81 -22.57 -0.39
CA LYS A 193 -7.57 -22.81 1.05
C LYS A 193 -6.17 -22.44 1.50
N THR A 194 -5.18 -22.64 0.64
CA THR A 194 -3.76 -22.39 0.93
C THR A 194 -3.02 -22.09 -0.35
N ILE A 195 -1.98 -21.26 -0.24
CA ILE A 195 -0.89 -21.11 -1.22
C ILE A 195 0.39 -21.65 -0.62
N ASN A 196 1.38 -21.98 -1.45
CA ASN A 196 2.63 -22.61 -1.02
C ASN A 196 3.79 -21.62 -1.07
N GLY A 197 4.70 -21.75 -0.11
CA GLY A 197 5.94 -20.98 -0.09
C GLY A 197 6.87 -21.38 -1.24
N MET A 198 7.60 -20.39 -1.75
CA MET A 198 8.59 -20.57 -2.82
C MET A 198 9.60 -19.43 -2.84
N ASN A 199 10.55 -19.48 -3.75
CA ASN A 199 11.44 -18.35 -4.03
C ASN A 199 10.68 -17.30 -4.85
N LEU A 200 10.67 -16.07 -4.35
CA LEU A 200 9.96 -14.93 -4.92
C LEU A 200 10.95 -13.83 -5.27
N VAL A 201 10.76 -13.16 -6.38
CA VAL A 201 11.56 -12.00 -6.78
C VAL A 201 10.66 -10.81 -7.01
N GLY A 202 10.89 -9.74 -6.26
CA GLY A 202 10.18 -8.48 -6.42
C GLY A 202 10.62 -7.77 -7.71
N SER A 203 9.65 -7.30 -8.49
CA SER A 203 9.89 -6.53 -9.73
C SER A 203 9.63 -5.04 -9.57
N ASP A 204 8.86 -4.66 -8.57
CA ASP A 204 8.49 -3.29 -8.24
C ASP A 204 8.03 -3.20 -6.77
N LEU A 205 7.89 -1.97 -6.27
CA LEU A 205 7.55 -1.69 -4.88
C LEU A 205 6.26 -2.38 -4.40
N ARG A 206 5.18 -2.33 -5.19
CA ARG A 206 3.85 -2.79 -4.77
C ARG A 206 3.68 -4.28 -4.92
N SER A 207 4.23 -4.85 -6.00
CA SER A 207 4.34 -6.30 -6.18
C SER A 207 5.16 -6.91 -5.06
N SER A 208 6.27 -6.29 -4.66
CA SER A 208 7.13 -6.75 -3.55
C SER A 208 6.36 -6.86 -2.24
N ALA A 209 5.62 -5.80 -1.86
CA ALA A 209 4.80 -5.82 -0.64
C ALA A 209 3.71 -6.93 -0.69
N ALA A 210 3.06 -7.10 -1.84
CA ALA A 210 2.05 -8.13 -2.06
C ALA A 210 2.63 -9.55 -1.92
N LEU A 211 3.79 -9.79 -2.53
CA LEU A 211 4.46 -11.10 -2.49
C LEU A 211 5.01 -11.43 -1.10
N ILE A 212 5.44 -10.44 -0.32
CA ILE A 212 5.82 -10.66 1.08
C ILE A 212 4.59 -11.07 1.90
N ILE A 213 3.44 -10.41 1.71
CA ILE A 213 2.18 -10.83 2.35
C ILE A 213 1.82 -12.26 1.92
N ALA A 214 1.98 -12.60 0.63
CA ALA A 214 1.78 -13.95 0.14
C ALA A 214 2.71 -14.96 0.83
N GLY A 215 3.99 -14.64 0.99
CA GLY A 215 4.95 -15.47 1.73
C GLY A 215 4.57 -15.67 3.20
N ILE A 216 4.00 -14.66 3.85
CA ILE A 216 3.55 -14.75 5.26
C ILE A 216 2.37 -15.72 5.42
N ILE A 217 1.44 -15.75 4.47
CA ILE A 217 0.26 -16.63 4.52
C ILE A 217 0.47 -18.00 3.87
N ALA A 218 1.58 -18.18 3.15
CA ALA A 218 1.89 -19.40 2.44
C ALA A 218 2.24 -20.56 3.38
N LYS A 219 1.91 -21.79 3.00
CA LYS A 219 2.35 -22.99 3.71
C LYS A 219 3.80 -23.29 3.37
N GLY A 220 4.63 -23.52 4.39
CA GLY A 220 6.06 -23.75 4.25
C GLY A 220 6.87 -22.46 4.39
N SER A 221 8.02 -22.36 3.74
CA SER A 221 8.89 -21.19 3.77
C SER A 221 8.96 -20.52 2.42
N SER A 222 9.17 -19.21 2.42
CA SER A 222 9.42 -18.42 1.21
C SER A 222 10.72 -17.65 1.37
N ASN A 223 11.51 -17.56 0.31
CA ASN A 223 12.62 -16.63 0.21
C ASN A 223 12.21 -15.52 -0.76
N PHE A 224 12.37 -14.29 -0.34
CA PHE A 224 12.03 -13.12 -1.15
C PHE A 224 13.30 -12.33 -1.48
N TYR A 225 13.51 -12.02 -2.74
CA TYR A 225 14.63 -11.26 -3.28
C TYR A 225 14.16 -9.97 -3.97
N GLY A 226 15.09 -9.05 -4.27
CA GLY A 226 14.74 -7.76 -4.89
C GLY A 226 14.30 -6.72 -3.86
N LEU A 227 14.97 -6.68 -2.70
CA LEU A 227 14.64 -5.79 -1.59
C LEU A 227 14.81 -4.31 -1.93
N GLU A 228 15.67 -3.97 -2.90
CA GLU A 228 15.87 -2.60 -3.39
C GLU A 228 14.57 -1.97 -3.89
N HIS A 229 13.63 -2.75 -4.42
CA HIS A 229 12.32 -2.27 -4.82
C HIS A 229 11.44 -1.94 -3.63
N LEU A 230 11.52 -2.73 -2.55
CA LEU A 230 10.72 -2.55 -1.34
C LEU A 230 11.25 -1.41 -0.47
N ASP A 231 12.56 -1.37 -0.26
CA ASP A 231 13.24 -0.40 0.63
C ASP A 231 13.05 1.05 0.19
N ARG A 232 12.66 1.30 -1.07
CA ARG A 232 12.33 2.63 -1.58
C ARG A 232 11.09 3.25 -0.93
N GLY A 233 10.16 2.45 -0.42
CA GLY A 233 8.87 2.95 0.06
C GLY A 233 8.38 2.35 1.38
N TYR A 234 9.09 1.37 1.94
CA TYR A 234 8.78 0.79 3.23
C TYR A 234 10.01 0.81 4.14
N GLU A 235 9.99 1.70 5.11
CA GLU A 235 11.08 1.81 6.09
C GLU A 235 11.04 0.65 7.09
N ASN A 236 12.14 -0.12 7.19
CA ASN A 236 12.29 -1.22 8.17
C ASN A 236 11.10 -2.19 8.18
N PHE A 237 10.59 -2.56 6.99
CA PHE A 237 9.37 -3.34 6.85
C PHE A 237 9.43 -4.66 7.60
N GLU A 238 10.56 -5.39 7.47
CA GLU A 238 10.78 -6.65 8.19
C GLU A 238 10.80 -6.48 9.72
N LEU A 239 11.34 -5.37 10.23
CA LEU A 239 11.37 -5.13 11.67
C LEU A 239 9.97 -4.85 12.21
N LYS A 240 9.14 -4.12 11.46
CA LYS A 240 7.73 -3.88 11.79
C LYS A 240 6.94 -5.18 11.79
N LEU A 241 7.10 -6.00 10.75
CA LEU A 241 6.46 -7.33 10.65
C LEU A 241 6.92 -8.27 11.77
N LYS A 242 8.21 -8.29 12.10
CA LYS A 242 8.76 -9.09 13.19
C LYS A 242 8.18 -8.69 14.56
N LYS A 243 8.01 -7.40 14.81
CA LYS A 243 7.34 -6.90 16.04
C LYS A 243 5.88 -7.35 16.11
N LEU A 244 5.22 -7.56 14.97
CA LEU A 244 3.86 -8.10 14.89
C LEU A 244 3.81 -9.64 14.97
N GLY A 245 4.95 -10.33 15.16
CA GLY A 245 5.03 -11.78 15.34
C GLY A 245 5.28 -12.58 14.06
N VAL A 246 5.55 -11.91 12.94
CA VAL A 246 5.96 -12.61 11.70
C VAL A 246 7.38 -13.17 11.86
N LYS A 247 7.57 -14.44 11.52
CA LYS A 247 8.89 -15.05 11.44
C LYS A 247 9.56 -14.67 10.12
N ILE A 248 10.25 -13.56 10.12
CA ILE A 248 10.95 -12.99 8.97
C ILE A 248 12.37 -12.60 9.35
N ILE A 249 13.33 -12.95 8.50
CA ILE A 249 14.74 -12.65 8.68
C ILE A 249 15.24 -11.97 7.41
N ARG A 250 15.95 -10.86 7.54
CA ARG A 250 16.66 -10.21 6.44
C ARG A 250 18.04 -10.87 6.32
N GLU A 251 18.27 -11.49 5.17
CA GLU A 251 19.56 -12.08 4.81
C GLU A 251 20.32 -11.07 3.93
N ILE A 252 21.56 -10.76 4.30
CA ILE A 252 22.43 -9.86 3.54
C ILE A 252 23.59 -10.69 3.03
N SER A 253 23.68 -10.85 1.71
CA SER A 253 24.82 -11.47 1.07
C SER A 253 26.04 -10.54 1.16
N LYS A 254 27.17 -11.08 1.59
CA LYS A 254 28.44 -10.32 1.64
C LYS A 254 29.05 -10.08 0.25
N ASN A 255 28.62 -10.80 -0.77
CA ASN A 255 29.26 -10.86 -2.07
C ASN A 255 28.41 -10.33 -3.23
N ASN A 256 27.10 -10.20 -3.06
CA ASN A 256 26.20 -9.82 -4.17
C ASN A 256 24.95 -9.12 -3.62
N PHE A 257 24.72 -7.87 -3.98
CA PHE A 257 23.52 -7.12 -3.58
C PHE A 257 22.23 -7.76 -4.08
N GLU A 258 22.27 -8.46 -5.21
CA GLU A 258 21.12 -9.15 -5.81
C GLU A 258 20.66 -10.38 -4.99
N GLU A 259 21.48 -10.86 -4.05
CA GLU A 259 21.15 -11.97 -3.15
C GLU A 259 20.58 -11.50 -1.80
N ASN A 260 20.43 -10.21 -1.58
CA ASN A 260 19.78 -9.71 -0.37
C ASN A 260 18.29 -10.05 -0.41
N GLY A 261 17.81 -10.67 0.65
CA GLY A 261 16.44 -11.19 0.66
C GLY A 261 15.83 -11.29 2.05
N TYR A 262 14.57 -11.68 2.08
CA TYR A 262 13.88 -12.11 3.29
C TYR A 262 13.65 -13.61 3.25
N LYS A 263 13.93 -14.28 4.37
CA LYS A 263 13.42 -15.62 4.65
C LYS A 263 12.18 -15.49 5.54
N ILE A 264 11.08 -16.06 5.08
CA ILE A 264 9.78 -16.00 5.75
C ILE A 264 9.35 -17.45 6.04
N GLU A 265 9.09 -17.76 7.31
CA GLU A 265 8.64 -19.07 7.73
C GLU A 265 7.16 -19.05 8.13
N HIS A 266 6.39 -20.03 7.66
CA HIS A 266 5.02 -20.24 8.10
C HIS A 266 5.00 -20.68 9.58
N GLY A 267 4.13 -20.12 10.37
CA GLY A 267 4.00 -20.46 11.78
C GLY A 267 3.92 -19.21 12.65
N SER A 268 3.24 -18.19 12.17
CA SER A 268 2.72 -17.17 13.08
C SER A 268 1.66 -17.85 13.94
N GLU A 269 2.02 -18.23 15.16
CA GLU A 269 1.05 -18.26 16.24
C GLU A 269 0.31 -16.94 16.17
N ASN A 270 -1.03 -16.96 16.07
CA ASN A 270 -1.91 -15.81 15.96
C ASN A 270 -1.21 -14.50 16.32
N LEU A 271 -1.06 -13.59 15.35
CA LEU A 271 -0.50 -12.25 15.57
C LEU A 271 -1.29 -11.60 16.72
N SER A 272 -0.89 -11.88 17.95
CA SER A 272 -1.60 -11.50 19.14
C SER A 272 -1.09 -10.16 19.61
N LYS A 273 -2.02 -9.22 19.73
CA LYS A 273 -1.94 -8.01 20.58
C LYS A 273 -0.53 -7.40 20.70
N LEU A 274 -0.09 -6.66 19.70
CA LEU A 274 0.99 -5.70 19.86
C LEU A 274 0.46 -4.33 19.39
N GLU A 275 0.46 -3.40 20.32
CA GLU A 275 0.35 -1.98 20.01
C GLU A 275 1.67 -1.59 19.32
N ALA A 276 1.61 -1.31 18.03
CA ALA A 276 2.74 -0.71 17.34
C ALA A 276 2.79 0.76 17.72
N ALA A 277 3.82 1.13 18.45
CA ALA A 277 4.15 2.51 18.80
C ALA A 277 4.69 3.28 17.60
#